data_01781fd9fc0081c8e3e9faa99e457cb7
#
_entry.id   01781fd9fc0081c8e3e9faa99e457cb7
#
_cell.length_a   1.000
_cell.length_b   1.000
_cell.length_c   1.000
_cell.angle_alpha   90.00
_cell.angle_beta   90.00
_cell.angle_gamma   90.00
#
_symmetry.space_group_name_H-M   'P 1'
#
loop_
_entity.id
_entity.type
_entity.pdbx_description
1 polymer ?
#
loop_
_entity_poly.entity_id
_entity_poly.type
_entity_poly.pdbx_seq_one_letter_code
_entity_poly.pdbx_strand_id
1 'polypeptide(L)'
;KLEKAQENNFCCRGCELSTGELLVRDIKQLLLDSTHEEKAELGAYGREIIFKYYSVKKMADDCIEMYDDAYSMNNGKKILMSGYYGFNNSGDEAILTTIYKNIKKMDKSISITVLSKNPEETRAKYGFENVLYRFDLFKVLKAIKKCDILLSGGGSLLQDTTSTRSLMYYLSIIKAAKMMNKKVMLYANGIGPVSKAKNRNMVKNVVNKADLITLREQDSMDELVSMGITNKNIYVTADPVFTMDIIPYYRSKEL
;
A
#
# COMPACT_ATOMS: atom_id res chain seq x y z
N LYS A 1 23.83 23.37 -7.36
CA LYS A 1 22.79 22.94 -8.35
C LYS A 1 21.74 22.02 -7.70
N LEU A 2 22.15 21.14 -6.79
CA LEU A 2 21.24 20.25 -6.04
C LEU A 2 20.41 21.01 -4.99
N GLU A 3 20.99 22.00 -4.29
CA GLU A 3 20.24 22.86 -3.37
C GLU A 3 19.16 23.69 -4.07
N LYS A 4 19.42 24.16 -5.30
CA LYS A 4 18.41 24.84 -6.11
C LYS A 4 17.27 23.94 -6.59
N ALA A 5 17.49 22.62 -6.64
CA ALA A 5 16.44 21.65 -6.96
C ALA A 5 15.52 21.37 -5.76
N GLN A 6 16.00 21.59 -4.52
CA GLN A 6 15.15 21.51 -3.31
C GLN A 6 14.24 22.73 -3.14
N GLU A 7 14.70 23.93 -3.53
CA GLU A 7 13.90 25.17 -3.45
C GLU A 7 12.86 25.29 -4.57
N ASN A 8 13.11 24.67 -5.71
CA ASN A 8 12.14 24.59 -6.80
C ASN A 8 11.52 23.20 -6.77
N ASN A 9 10.41 23.04 -6.06
CA ASN A 9 9.56 21.87 -6.25
C ASN A 9 9.73 21.35 -7.67
N PHE A 10 10.12 20.09 -7.86
CA PHE A 10 10.31 19.41 -9.16
C PHE A 10 9.00 19.36 -9.96
N CYS A 11 8.20 20.38 -9.81
CA CYS A 11 6.96 20.64 -10.50
C CYS A 11 7.27 21.73 -11.53
N CYS A 12 7.33 21.33 -12.78
CA CYS A 12 7.60 22.17 -13.94
C CYS A 12 6.81 23.48 -13.90
N ARG A 13 7.46 24.57 -13.56
CA ARG A 13 6.89 25.89 -13.75
C ARG A 13 6.78 26.15 -15.26
N GLY A 14 5.57 26.16 -15.77
CA GLY A 14 5.28 26.73 -17.08
C GLY A 14 5.28 25.76 -18.26
N CYS A 15 4.96 24.49 -18.08
CA CYS A 15 4.86 23.53 -19.17
C CYS A 15 3.41 23.15 -19.48
N GLU A 16 2.97 23.47 -20.68
CA GLU A 16 1.70 23.06 -21.29
C GLU A 16 1.72 21.63 -21.88
N LEU A 17 2.81 20.87 -21.67
CA LEU A 17 2.97 19.51 -22.17
C LEU A 17 2.55 18.47 -21.14
N SER A 18 2.06 17.33 -21.58
CA SER A 18 1.71 16.22 -20.69
C SER A 18 2.92 15.84 -19.82
N THR A 19 2.69 15.69 -18.53
CA THR A 19 3.72 15.48 -17.50
C THR A 19 4.69 14.33 -17.81
N GLY A 20 4.25 13.32 -18.57
CA GLY A 20 5.05 12.15 -18.94
C GLY A 20 6.11 12.43 -20.01
N GLU A 21 5.79 13.19 -21.05
CA GLU A 21 6.73 13.47 -22.15
C GLU A 21 7.85 14.43 -21.71
N LEU A 22 7.53 15.38 -20.85
CA LEU A 22 8.50 16.28 -20.24
C LEU A 22 9.46 15.56 -19.31
N LEU A 23 8.94 14.69 -18.46
CA LEU A 23 9.74 13.88 -17.55
C LEU A 23 10.72 13.00 -18.33
N VAL A 24 10.26 12.36 -19.42
CA VAL A 24 11.13 11.53 -20.27
C VAL A 24 12.19 12.37 -20.97
N ARG A 25 11.86 13.59 -21.44
CA ARG A 25 12.82 14.50 -22.08
C ARG A 25 13.86 14.96 -21.06
N ASP A 26 13.43 15.38 -19.89
CA ASP A 26 14.31 15.92 -18.84
C ASP A 26 15.22 14.82 -18.27
N ILE A 27 14.71 13.60 -18.10
CA ILE A 27 15.51 12.43 -17.72
C ILE A 27 16.52 12.08 -18.82
N LYS A 28 16.12 12.08 -20.10
CA LYS A 28 17.04 11.83 -21.21
C LYS A 28 18.13 12.88 -21.28
N GLN A 29 17.78 14.15 -21.15
CA GLN A 29 18.75 15.25 -21.17
C GLN A 29 19.73 15.15 -20.00
N LEU A 30 19.21 14.87 -18.79
CA LEU A 30 20.03 14.65 -17.60
C LEU A 30 20.97 13.45 -17.77
N LEU A 31 20.50 12.37 -18.39
CA LEU A 31 21.30 11.17 -18.65
C LEU A 31 22.33 11.36 -19.78
N LEU A 32 22.09 12.24 -20.75
CA LEU A 32 23.01 12.50 -21.86
C LEU A 32 24.08 13.54 -21.48
N ASP A 33 23.69 14.58 -20.75
CA ASP A 33 24.55 15.75 -20.47
C ASP A 33 25.39 15.60 -19.19
N SER A 34 25.06 14.61 -18.33
CA SER A 34 25.80 14.39 -17.08
C SER A 34 26.97 13.44 -17.25
N THR A 35 28.05 13.73 -16.54
CA THR A 35 29.22 12.84 -16.44
C THR A 35 28.87 11.56 -15.67
N HIS A 36 29.76 10.57 -15.74
CA HIS A 36 29.56 9.31 -15.00
C HIS A 36 29.54 9.54 -13.47
N GLU A 37 30.34 10.49 -12.98
CA GLU A 37 30.40 10.86 -11.57
C GLU A 37 29.11 11.56 -11.12
N GLU A 38 28.61 12.53 -11.89
CA GLU A 38 27.34 13.21 -11.59
C GLU A 38 26.15 12.23 -11.57
N LYS A 39 26.13 11.23 -12.47
CA LYS A 39 25.10 10.18 -12.47
C LYS A 39 25.18 9.30 -11.23
N ALA A 40 26.39 8.96 -10.80
CA ALA A 40 26.61 8.16 -9.59
C ALA A 40 26.17 8.92 -8.32
N GLU A 41 26.49 10.20 -8.22
CA GLU A 41 26.05 11.07 -7.11
C GLU A 41 24.53 11.25 -7.09
N LEU A 42 23.92 11.49 -8.24
CA LEU A 42 22.47 11.63 -8.36
C LEU A 42 21.75 10.33 -7.96
N GLY A 43 22.30 9.19 -8.39
CA GLY A 43 21.80 7.88 -8.02
C GLY A 43 21.96 7.56 -6.54
N ALA A 44 23.05 7.99 -5.93
CA ALA A 44 23.29 7.85 -4.48
C ALA A 44 22.32 8.72 -3.68
N TYR A 45 22.13 9.98 -4.09
CA TYR A 45 21.20 10.90 -3.48
C TYR A 45 19.73 10.43 -3.63
N GLY A 46 19.35 9.95 -4.82
CA GLY A 46 18.02 9.37 -5.02
C GLY A 46 17.76 8.16 -4.11
N ARG A 47 18.74 7.27 -3.96
CA ARG A 47 18.65 6.15 -3.02
C ARG A 47 18.51 6.64 -1.57
N GLU A 48 19.27 7.63 -1.17
CA GLU A 48 19.21 8.21 0.19
C GLU A 48 17.82 8.78 0.47
N ILE A 49 17.24 9.54 -0.45
CA ILE A 49 15.87 10.07 -0.33
C ILE A 49 14.86 8.93 -0.21
N ILE A 50 14.96 7.90 -1.07
CA ILE A 50 14.04 6.75 -1.02
C ILE A 50 14.17 6.04 0.33
N PHE A 51 15.37 5.80 0.81
CA PHE A 51 15.58 5.16 2.11
C PHE A 51 15.10 6.02 3.28
N LYS A 52 15.29 7.32 3.22
CA LYS A 52 14.95 8.25 4.30
C LYS A 52 13.45 8.52 4.41
N TYR A 53 12.77 8.73 3.27
CA TYR A 53 11.39 9.21 3.25
C TYR A 53 10.37 8.19 2.75
N TYR A 54 10.80 7.23 1.94
CA TYR A 54 9.93 6.27 1.24
C TYR A 54 10.29 4.82 1.53
N SER A 55 11.24 4.57 2.45
CA SER A 55 11.56 3.19 2.82
C SER A 55 10.40 2.56 3.58
N VAL A 56 10.21 1.27 3.37
CA VAL A 56 9.24 0.46 4.13
C VAL A 56 9.55 0.55 5.63
N LYS A 57 10.83 0.67 6.00
CA LYS A 57 11.22 0.86 7.39
C LYS A 57 10.66 2.16 7.96
N LYS A 58 10.85 3.29 7.26
CA LYS A 58 10.32 4.59 7.71
C LYS A 58 8.80 4.56 7.81
N MET A 59 8.13 4.00 6.80
CA MET A 59 6.68 3.85 6.81
C MET A 59 6.20 2.94 7.95
N ALA A 60 6.94 1.86 8.21
CA ALA A 60 6.65 0.96 9.30
C ALA A 60 6.87 1.61 10.66
N ASP A 61 7.97 2.35 10.83
CA ASP A 61 8.29 3.08 12.07
C ASP A 61 7.23 4.15 12.35
N ASP A 62 6.79 4.93 11.34
CA ASP A 62 5.72 5.92 11.48
C ASP A 62 4.37 5.27 11.83
N CYS A 63 4.08 4.10 11.25
CA CYS A 63 2.90 3.33 11.61
C CYS A 63 2.97 2.80 13.05
N ILE A 64 4.13 2.33 13.48
CA ILE A 64 4.34 1.83 14.86
C ILE A 64 4.19 2.98 15.84
N GLU A 65 4.86 4.10 15.63
CA GLU A 65 4.79 5.28 16.51
C GLU A 65 3.33 5.74 16.69
N MET A 66 2.56 5.80 15.60
CA MET A 66 1.14 6.15 15.66
C MET A 66 0.30 5.12 16.42
N TYR A 67 0.71 3.84 16.42
CA TYR A 67 -0.02 2.77 17.10
C TYR A 67 0.49 2.50 18.52
N ASP A 68 1.75 2.77 18.84
CA ASP A 68 2.30 2.64 20.18
C ASP A 68 1.74 3.70 21.14
N ASP A 69 1.46 4.91 20.65
CA ASP A 69 0.72 5.93 21.39
C ASP A 69 -0.73 5.52 21.71
N ALA A 70 -1.30 4.60 20.91
CA ALA A 70 -2.67 4.14 21.08
C ALA A 70 -2.80 2.85 21.90
N TYR A 71 -1.71 2.10 22.15
CA TYR A 71 -1.77 0.75 22.72
C TYR A 71 -0.57 0.44 23.63
N SER A 72 -0.60 0.95 24.83
CA SER A 72 0.25 0.48 25.93
C SER A 72 -0.31 -0.79 26.58
N MET A 73 -0.44 -1.90 25.86
CA MET A 73 -0.87 -3.16 26.48
C MET A 73 -0.17 -4.40 25.92
N ASN A 74 0.24 -5.22 26.84
CA ASN A 74 1.04 -6.44 26.88
C ASN A 74 0.44 -7.70 26.22
N ASN A 75 -0.40 -7.56 25.19
CA ASN A 75 -0.92 -8.69 24.42
C ASN A 75 -0.56 -8.48 22.93
N GLY A 76 0.11 -9.44 22.34
CA GLY A 76 0.52 -9.41 20.91
C GLY A 76 -0.58 -8.88 20.00
N LYS A 77 -0.27 -7.84 19.22
CA LYS A 77 -1.21 -7.16 18.33
C LYS A 77 -1.80 -8.14 17.32
N LYS A 78 -3.08 -8.00 16.98
CA LYS A 78 -3.80 -8.86 16.04
C LYS A 78 -4.17 -8.06 14.80
N ILE A 79 -3.60 -8.44 13.66
CA ILE A 79 -3.86 -7.80 12.37
C ILE A 79 -4.76 -8.70 11.52
N LEU A 80 -5.81 -8.12 10.94
CA LEU A 80 -6.63 -8.75 9.90
C LEU A 80 -6.26 -8.15 8.55
N MET A 81 -5.70 -8.96 7.65
CA MET A 81 -5.34 -8.53 6.30
C MET A 81 -6.45 -8.84 5.30
N SER A 82 -6.87 -7.83 4.55
CA SER A 82 -7.86 -7.91 3.48
C SER A 82 -7.28 -7.37 2.18
N GLY A 83 -7.37 -8.16 1.10
CA GLY A 83 -6.86 -7.80 -0.21
C GLY A 83 -7.42 -8.73 -1.29
N TYR A 84 -6.86 -8.68 -2.51
CA TYR A 84 -7.23 -9.58 -3.60
C TYR A 84 -6.42 -10.88 -3.55
N TYR A 85 -6.56 -11.62 -2.42
CA TYR A 85 -5.73 -12.76 -2.08
C TYR A 85 -6.43 -14.10 -2.38
N GLY A 86 -5.64 -15.09 -2.82
CA GLY A 86 -6.12 -16.43 -3.16
C GLY A 86 -6.87 -16.51 -4.50
N PHE A 87 -6.59 -15.60 -5.43
CA PHE A 87 -7.13 -15.60 -6.79
C PHE A 87 -6.09 -15.98 -7.85
N ASN A 88 -4.94 -16.50 -7.44
CA ASN A 88 -3.83 -16.87 -8.31
C ASN A 88 -3.30 -15.69 -9.14
N ASN A 89 -3.38 -14.48 -8.60
CA ASN A 89 -2.74 -13.29 -9.17
C ASN A 89 -1.36 -13.12 -8.53
N SER A 90 -0.31 -13.35 -9.31
CA SER A 90 1.07 -13.34 -8.81
C SER A 90 1.47 -12.00 -8.19
N GLY A 91 0.97 -10.87 -8.72
CA GLY A 91 1.24 -9.53 -8.17
C GLY A 91 0.65 -9.35 -6.77
N ASP A 92 -0.65 -9.63 -6.61
CA ASP A 92 -1.32 -9.50 -5.31
C ASP A 92 -0.79 -10.50 -4.27
N GLU A 93 -0.40 -11.70 -4.71
CA GLU A 93 0.23 -12.70 -3.84
C GLU A 93 1.65 -12.30 -3.41
N ALA A 94 2.42 -11.67 -4.30
CA ALA A 94 3.72 -11.10 -3.96
C ALA A 94 3.59 -9.98 -2.93
N ILE A 95 2.64 -9.06 -3.12
CA ILE A 95 2.31 -8.00 -2.17
C ILE A 95 1.93 -8.59 -0.81
N LEU A 96 1.00 -9.55 -0.77
CA LEU A 96 0.57 -10.23 0.46
C LEU A 96 1.76 -10.83 1.21
N THR A 97 2.58 -11.59 0.50
CA THR A 97 3.73 -12.30 1.09
C THR A 97 4.75 -11.31 1.64
N THR A 98 4.99 -10.22 0.92
CA THR A 98 5.93 -9.18 1.32
C THR A 98 5.44 -8.45 2.57
N ILE A 99 4.19 -8.02 2.60
CA ILE A 99 3.59 -7.36 3.77
C ILE A 99 3.65 -8.29 4.99
N TYR A 100 3.25 -9.56 4.84
CA TYR A 100 3.28 -10.54 5.92
C TYR A 100 4.69 -10.73 6.49
N LYS A 101 5.68 -10.93 5.61
CA LYS A 101 7.09 -11.10 6.02
C LYS A 101 7.63 -9.85 6.71
N ASN A 102 7.33 -8.67 6.20
CA ASN A 102 7.79 -7.41 6.78
C ASN A 102 7.23 -7.21 8.19
N ILE A 103 5.92 -7.44 8.39
CA ILE A 103 5.31 -7.36 9.72
C ILE A 103 5.94 -8.38 10.68
N LYS A 104 6.10 -9.63 10.26
CA LYS A 104 6.73 -10.68 11.09
C LYS A 104 8.22 -10.43 11.36
N LYS A 105 8.92 -9.74 10.46
CA LYS A 105 10.33 -9.33 10.66
C LYS A 105 10.44 -8.22 11.71
N MET A 106 9.46 -7.33 11.78
CA MET A 106 9.40 -6.25 12.77
C MET A 106 9.06 -6.80 14.17
N ASP A 107 8.02 -7.61 14.25
CA ASP A 107 7.59 -8.23 15.51
C ASP A 107 6.94 -9.60 15.23
N LYS A 108 7.62 -10.66 15.67
CA LYS A 108 7.15 -12.04 15.53
C LYS A 108 5.90 -12.34 16.36
N SER A 109 5.64 -11.57 17.43
CA SER A 109 4.48 -11.76 18.30
C SER A 109 3.16 -11.35 17.67
N ILE A 110 3.19 -10.52 16.62
CA ILE A 110 1.99 -10.06 15.92
C ILE A 110 1.27 -11.25 15.30
N SER A 111 0.02 -11.44 15.68
CA SER A 111 -0.86 -12.44 15.08
C SER A 111 -1.51 -11.89 13.82
N ILE A 112 -1.29 -12.52 12.68
CA ILE A 112 -1.84 -12.07 11.40
C ILE A 112 -2.87 -13.08 10.90
N THR A 113 -4.08 -12.60 10.61
CA THR A 113 -5.13 -13.36 9.94
C THR A 113 -5.33 -12.83 8.53
N VAL A 114 -5.27 -13.68 7.53
CA VAL A 114 -5.43 -13.32 6.11
C VAL A 114 -6.81 -13.74 5.60
N LEU A 115 -7.50 -12.84 4.90
CA LEU A 115 -8.74 -13.17 4.17
C LEU A 115 -8.38 -13.60 2.75
N SER A 116 -8.62 -14.87 2.43
CA SER A 116 -8.31 -15.46 1.11
C SER A 116 -9.53 -16.07 0.45
N LYS A 117 -9.52 -16.12 -0.88
CA LYS A 117 -10.50 -16.87 -1.68
C LYS A 117 -10.28 -18.39 -1.54
N ASN A 118 -9.02 -18.82 -1.45
CA ASN A 118 -8.61 -20.22 -1.31
C ASN A 118 -7.74 -20.37 -0.06
N PRO A 119 -8.33 -20.49 1.15
CA PRO A 119 -7.57 -20.51 2.40
C PRO A 119 -6.56 -21.64 2.51
N GLU A 120 -6.93 -22.84 2.06
CA GLU A 120 -6.07 -24.03 2.15
C GLU A 120 -4.84 -23.88 1.26
N GLU A 121 -5.04 -23.49 0.00
CA GLU A 121 -3.97 -23.24 -0.96
C GLU A 121 -3.05 -22.09 -0.47
N THR A 122 -3.64 -20.98 0.00
CA THR A 122 -2.88 -19.85 0.53
C THR A 122 -2.03 -20.26 1.74
N ARG A 123 -2.58 -21.11 2.64
CA ARG A 123 -1.84 -21.62 3.79
C ARG A 123 -0.71 -22.54 3.37
N ALA A 124 -0.99 -23.49 2.48
CA ALA A 124 0.00 -24.46 2.01
C ALA A 124 1.15 -23.81 1.26
N LYS A 125 0.84 -22.82 0.40
CA LYS A 125 1.83 -22.15 -0.47
C LYS A 125 2.73 -21.18 0.29
N TYR A 126 2.19 -20.44 1.27
CA TYR A 126 2.90 -19.35 1.93
C TYR A 126 3.20 -19.59 3.41
N GLY A 127 2.70 -20.67 4.01
CA GLY A 127 2.96 -20.99 5.41
C GLY A 127 2.26 -20.07 6.42
N PHE A 128 1.18 -19.38 6.02
CA PHE A 128 0.47 -18.47 6.92
C PHE A 128 -0.29 -19.23 8.01
N GLU A 129 -0.17 -18.79 9.25
CA GLU A 129 -0.78 -19.45 10.42
C GLU A 129 -2.31 -19.40 10.37
N ASN A 130 -2.87 -18.23 10.10
CA ASN A 130 -4.30 -17.99 10.14
C ASN A 130 -4.81 -17.48 8.80
N VAL A 131 -5.56 -18.28 8.10
CA VAL A 131 -6.21 -17.92 6.82
C VAL A 131 -7.69 -18.25 6.89
N LEU A 132 -8.54 -17.30 6.53
CA LEU A 132 -9.99 -17.43 6.54
C LEU A 132 -10.57 -17.26 5.13
N TYR A 133 -11.67 -17.96 4.86
CA TYR A 133 -12.41 -17.76 3.64
C TYR A 133 -13.10 -16.40 3.63
N ARG A 134 -12.75 -15.57 2.65
CA ARG A 134 -13.16 -14.15 2.58
C ARG A 134 -14.67 -13.92 2.47
N PHE A 135 -15.43 -14.91 2.02
CA PHE A 135 -16.88 -14.81 1.87
C PHE A 135 -17.66 -15.49 3.02
N ASP A 136 -16.99 -16.06 4.01
CA ASP A 136 -17.64 -16.51 5.24
C ASP A 136 -17.88 -15.32 6.16
N LEU A 137 -19.06 -14.68 5.95
CA LEU A 137 -19.40 -13.43 6.62
C LEU A 137 -19.29 -13.53 8.15
N PHE A 138 -19.73 -14.64 8.75
CA PHE A 138 -19.69 -14.84 10.21
C PHE A 138 -18.26 -14.90 10.73
N LYS A 139 -17.39 -15.67 10.05
CA LYS A 139 -15.98 -15.75 10.44
C LYS A 139 -15.25 -14.43 10.21
N VAL A 140 -15.54 -13.73 9.11
CA VAL A 140 -14.96 -12.42 8.82
C VAL A 140 -15.36 -11.39 9.89
N LEU A 141 -16.64 -11.27 10.24
CA LEU A 141 -17.11 -10.36 11.29
C LEU A 141 -16.51 -10.71 12.66
N LYS A 142 -16.41 -12.01 12.98
CA LYS A 142 -15.73 -12.47 14.20
C LYS A 142 -14.25 -12.13 14.20
N ALA A 143 -13.57 -12.23 13.07
CA ALA A 143 -12.17 -11.83 12.91
C ALA A 143 -12.00 -10.32 13.06
N ILE A 144 -12.87 -9.51 12.44
CA ILE A 144 -12.88 -8.04 12.62
C ILE A 144 -13.07 -7.67 14.09
N LYS A 145 -14.01 -8.34 14.80
CA LYS A 145 -14.22 -8.07 16.23
C LYS A 145 -12.98 -8.38 17.08
N LYS A 146 -12.21 -9.40 16.68
CA LYS A 146 -11.04 -9.86 17.44
C LYS A 146 -9.73 -9.15 17.08
N CYS A 147 -9.65 -8.54 15.90
CA CYS A 147 -8.44 -7.82 15.50
C CYS A 147 -8.36 -6.47 16.19
N ASP A 148 -7.15 -5.93 16.26
CA ASP A 148 -6.86 -4.58 16.70
C ASP A 148 -6.81 -3.64 15.50
N ILE A 149 -6.25 -4.14 14.40
CA ILE A 149 -6.03 -3.40 13.16
C ILE A 149 -6.60 -4.20 11.98
N LEU A 150 -7.41 -3.55 11.15
CA LEU A 150 -7.71 -3.99 9.80
C LEU A 150 -6.70 -3.36 8.85
N LEU A 151 -5.91 -4.17 8.18
CA LEU A 151 -5.02 -3.76 7.11
C LEU A 151 -5.65 -4.11 5.76
N SER A 152 -6.09 -3.10 5.02
CA SER A 152 -6.55 -3.26 3.63
C SER A 152 -5.32 -3.06 2.76
N GLY A 153 -4.72 -4.18 2.33
CA GLY A 153 -3.35 -4.17 1.83
C GLY A 153 -3.22 -4.45 0.36
N GLY A 154 -2.42 -3.59 -0.28
CA GLY A 154 -1.85 -3.77 -1.61
C GLY A 154 -2.82 -3.88 -2.76
N GLY A 155 -2.31 -3.66 -3.96
CA GLY A 155 -3.10 -3.76 -5.17
C GLY A 155 -4.11 -2.62 -5.38
N SER A 156 -4.80 -2.63 -6.52
CA SER A 156 -5.83 -1.63 -6.85
C SER A 156 -7.21 -2.12 -6.41
N LEU A 157 -7.49 -2.05 -5.10
CA LEU A 157 -8.71 -2.60 -4.50
C LEU A 157 -9.92 -1.68 -4.65
N LEU A 158 -9.68 -0.35 -4.58
CA LEU A 158 -10.74 0.67 -4.60
C LEU A 158 -10.89 1.24 -6.01
N GLN A 159 -11.42 0.43 -6.91
CA GLN A 159 -11.72 0.76 -8.31
C GLN A 159 -13.05 0.15 -8.72
N ASP A 160 -13.71 0.69 -9.76
CA ASP A 160 -14.96 0.12 -10.28
C ASP A 160 -14.89 -0.35 -11.74
N THR A 161 -13.68 -0.36 -12.31
CA THR A 161 -13.42 -0.88 -13.67
C THR A 161 -13.70 -2.38 -13.77
N THR A 162 -13.32 -3.16 -12.75
CA THR A 162 -13.58 -4.60 -12.70
C THR A 162 -15.03 -4.88 -12.35
N SER A 163 -15.48 -4.40 -11.21
CA SER A 163 -16.90 -4.47 -10.83
C SER A 163 -17.22 -3.61 -9.59
N THR A 164 -18.42 -3.01 -9.59
CA THR A 164 -18.96 -2.35 -8.39
C THR A 164 -19.09 -3.31 -7.20
N ARG A 165 -19.32 -4.61 -7.43
CA ARG A 165 -19.42 -5.62 -6.34
C ARG A 165 -18.09 -5.79 -5.61
N SER A 166 -16.98 -5.83 -6.34
CA SER A 166 -15.65 -5.92 -5.75
C SER A 166 -15.36 -4.70 -4.87
N LEU A 167 -15.58 -3.51 -5.40
CA LEU A 167 -15.46 -2.26 -4.65
C LEU A 167 -16.30 -2.27 -3.37
N MET A 168 -17.58 -2.64 -3.49
CA MET A 168 -18.49 -2.71 -2.33
C MET A 168 -18.02 -3.71 -1.28
N TYR A 169 -17.44 -4.84 -1.68
CA TYR A 169 -16.89 -5.81 -0.75
C TYR A 169 -15.80 -5.17 0.13
N TYR A 170 -14.78 -4.53 -0.47
CA TYR A 170 -13.71 -3.91 0.30
C TYR A 170 -14.21 -2.77 1.18
N LEU A 171 -15.06 -1.92 0.64
CA LEU A 171 -15.66 -0.84 1.43
C LEU A 171 -16.50 -1.36 2.60
N SER A 172 -17.19 -2.50 2.44
CA SER A 172 -18.00 -3.10 3.51
C SER A 172 -17.12 -3.63 4.67
N ILE A 173 -15.99 -4.24 4.36
CA ILE A 173 -15.01 -4.71 5.36
C ILE A 173 -14.45 -3.53 6.16
N ILE A 174 -14.02 -2.46 5.45
CA ILE A 174 -13.51 -1.24 6.09
C ILE A 174 -14.60 -0.62 6.98
N LYS A 175 -15.83 -0.48 6.45
CA LYS A 175 -16.95 0.08 7.19
C LYS A 175 -17.28 -0.74 8.44
N ALA A 176 -17.31 -2.08 8.33
CA ALA A 176 -17.55 -2.97 9.45
C ALA A 176 -16.49 -2.81 10.54
N ALA A 177 -15.22 -2.72 10.17
CA ALA A 177 -14.13 -2.49 11.12
C ALA A 177 -14.29 -1.13 11.84
N LYS A 178 -14.58 -0.07 11.13
CA LYS A 178 -14.83 1.26 11.74
C LYS A 178 -16.06 1.27 12.65
N MET A 179 -17.13 0.56 12.29
CA MET A 179 -18.32 0.40 13.14
C MET A 179 -18.03 -0.37 14.43
N MET A 180 -17.03 -1.24 14.41
CA MET A 180 -16.54 -1.98 15.58
C MET A 180 -15.39 -1.26 16.30
N ASN A 181 -15.16 0.02 16.04
CA ASN A 181 -14.09 0.85 16.60
C ASN A 181 -12.69 0.29 16.42
N LYS A 182 -12.45 -0.41 15.29
CA LYS A 182 -11.13 -0.92 14.95
C LYS A 182 -10.31 0.13 14.20
N LYS A 183 -8.99 0.07 14.39
CA LYS A 183 -8.08 0.85 13.57
C LYS A 183 -8.05 0.30 12.15
N VAL A 184 -8.04 1.18 11.17
CA VAL A 184 -8.06 0.82 9.75
C VAL A 184 -6.92 1.51 9.03
N MET A 185 -6.07 0.71 8.41
CA MET A 185 -5.01 1.17 7.54
C MET A 185 -5.25 0.70 6.10
N LEU A 186 -5.25 1.64 5.17
CA LEU A 186 -5.10 1.34 3.75
C LEU A 186 -3.60 1.34 3.44
N TYR A 187 -3.05 0.17 3.09
CA TYR A 187 -1.61 -0.01 2.99
C TYR A 187 -1.16 -0.14 1.54
N ALA A 188 -0.40 0.84 1.06
CA ALA A 188 0.15 0.91 -0.30
C ALA A 188 -0.90 0.60 -1.40
N ASN A 189 -2.09 1.17 -1.25
CA ASN A 189 -3.18 0.94 -2.20
C ASN A 189 -2.98 1.76 -3.48
N GLY A 190 -3.26 1.11 -4.63
CA GLY A 190 -3.66 1.81 -5.83
C GLY A 190 -5.14 2.17 -5.73
N ILE A 191 -5.50 3.39 -6.04
CA ILE A 191 -6.87 3.89 -6.00
C ILE A 191 -7.34 4.24 -7.41
N GLY A 192 -8.52 3.77 -7.75
CA GLY A 192 -9.19 4.14 -8.99
C GLY A 192 -8.73 3.36 -10.23
N PRO A 193 -9.26 3.77 -11.41
CA PRO A 193 -10.31 4.78 -11.54
C PRO A 193 -11.64 4.36 -10.93
N VAL A 194 -12.37 5.34 -10.34
CA VAL A 194 -13.74 5.18 -9.84
C VAL A 194 -14.64 6.10 -10.66
N SER A 195 -15.33 5.52 -11.65
CA SER A 195 -16.04 6.30 -12.67
C SER A 195 -17.46 6.71 -12.25
N LYS A 196 -18.15 5.85 -11.49
CA LYS A 196 -19.57 6.08 -11.14
C LYS A 196 -19.67 7.03 -9.95
N ALA A 197 -20.46 8.11 -10.08
CA ALA A 197 -20.67 9.11 -9.02
C ALA A 197 -21.12 8.49 -7.69
N LYS A 198 -22.00 7.47 -7.73
CA LYS A 198 -22.44 6.73 -6.54
C LYS A 198 -21.26 6.02 -5.86
N ASN A 199 -20.37 5.40 -6.64
CA ASN A 199 -19.20 4.69 -6.13
C ASN A 199 -18.20 5.68 -5.53
N ARG A 200 -17.95 6.83 -6.18
CA ARG A 200 -17.10 7.91 -5.65
C ARG A 200 -17.57 8.39 -4.28
N ASN A 201 -18.87 8.61 -4.11
CA ASN A 201 -19.45 8.98 -2.82
C ASN A 201 -19.28 7.87 -1.75
N MET A 202 -19.40 6.60 -2.13
CA MET A 202 -19.17 5.50 -1.20
C MET A 202 -17.71 5.43 -0.77
N VAL A 203 -16.76 5.54 -1.70
CA VAL A 203 -15.32 5.60 -1.42
C VAL A 203 -15.03 6.76 -0.49
N LYS A 204 -15.48 7.99 -0.83
CA LYS A 204 -15.31 9.19 0.00
C LYS A 204 -15.76 8.98 1.45
N ASN A 205 -16.97 8.44 1.64
CA ASN A 205 -17.56 8.27 2.97
C ASN A 205 -16.84 7.22 3.83
N VAL A 206 -16.18 6.25 3.21
CA VAL A 206 -15.49 5.17 3.91
C VAL A 206 -14.03 5.52 4.12
N VAL A 207 -13.34 5.99 3.09
CA VAL A 207 -11.90 6.28 3.12
C VAL A 207 -11.57 7.45 4.05
N ASN A 208 -12.45 8.47 4.13
CA ASN A 208 -12.28 9.56 5.09
C ASN A 208 -12.24 9.10 6.57
N LYS A 209 -12.75 7.90 6.86
CA LYS A 209 -12.77 7.33 8.23
C LYS A 209 -11.58 6.42 8.52
N ALA A 210 -10.73 6.15 7.54
CA ALA A 210 -9.52 5.38 7.77
C ALA A 210 -8.55 6.14 8.69
N ASP A 211 -7.84 5.41 9.53
CA ASP A 211 -6.90 6.02 10.47
C ASP A 211 -5.57 6.38 9.79
N LEU A 212 -5.15 5.58 8.82
CA LEU A 212 -3.95 5.82 8.01
C LEU A 212 -4.17 5.32 6.58
N ILE A 213 -3.67 6.08 5.62
CA ILE A 213 -3.73 5.72 4.20
C ILE A 213 -2.33 5.90 3.61
N THR A 214 -1.77 4.82 3.10
CA THR A 214 -0.58 4.89 2.25
C THR A 214 -0.95 4.47 0.83
N LEU A 215 -0.43 5.21 -0.13
CA LEU A 215 -0.67 5.01 -1.56
C LEU A 215 0.66 4.65 -2.22
N ARG A 216 0.64 3.80 -3.23
CA ARG A 216 1.86 3.40 -3.92
C ARG A 216 2.27 4.36 -5.04
N GLU A 217 1.38 5.28 -5.46
CA GLU A 217 1.57 6.15 -6.62
C GLU A 217 0.82 7.48 -6.46
N GLN A 218 1.31 8.52 -7.12
CA GLN A 218 0.72 9.87 -7.06
C GLN A 218 -0.68 9.91 -7.70
N ASP A 219 -0.92 9.18 -8.79
CA ASP A 219 -2.22 9.11 -9.47
C ASP A 219 -3.35 8.70 -8.52
N SER A 220 -3.05 7.80 -7.58
CA SER A 220 -3.99 7.41 -6.52
C SER A 220 -4.33 8.55 -5.56
N MET A 221 -3.37 9.42 -5.25
CA MET A 221 -3.60 10.63 -4.47
C MET A 221 -4.51 11.60 -5.22
N ASP A 222 -4.22 11.83 -6.49
CA ASP A 222 -4.98 12.74 -7.35
C ASP A 222 -6.43 12.26 -7.49
N GLU A 223 -6.62 10.94 -7.60
CA GLU A 223 -7.97 10.34 -7.63
C GLU A 223 -8.71 10.56 -6.31
N LEU A 224 -8.06 10.39 -5.14
CA LEU A 224 -8.67 10.69 -3.84
C LEU A 224 -9.03 12.17 -3.70
N VAL A 225 -8.15 13.06 -4.10
CA VAL A 225 -8.39 14.52 -4.10
C VAL A 225 -9.59 14.85 -5.00
N SER A 226 -9.65 14.28 -6.21
CA SER A 226 -10.77 14.49 -7.16
C SER A 226 -12.13 14.00 -6.61
N MET A 227 -12.11 13.01 -5.71
CA MET A 227 -13.30 12.57 -4.97
C MET A 227 -13.66 13.45 -3.78
N GLY A 228 -12.84 14.45 -3.45
CA GLY A 228 -13.03 15.34 -2.31
C GLY A 228 -12.79 14.65 -0.97
N ILE A 229 -11.81 13.77 -0.88
CA ILE A 229 -11.38 13.17 0.38
C ILE A 229 -10.57 14.21 1.16
N THR A 230 -10.86 14.32 2.45
CA THR A 230 -10.29 15.33 3.36
C THR A 230 -9.49 14.72 4.52
N ASN A 231 -9.26 13.41 4.48
CA ASN A 231 -8.42 12.74 5.46
C ASN A 231 -7.00 13.33 5.40
N LYS A 232 -6.45 13.67 6.57
CA LYS A 232 -5.11 14.30 6.66
C LYS A 232 -3.98 13.27 6.77
N ASN A 233 -4.29 12.03 7.07
CA ASN A 233 -3.32 10.95 7.27
C ASN A 233 -3.15 10.15 5.98
N ILE A 234 -2.81 10.82 4.88
CA ILE A 234 -2.57 10.20 3.57
C ILE A 234 -1.14 10.49 3.14
N TYR A 235 -0.42 9.42 2.77
CA TYR A 235 0.98 9.50 2.35
C TYR A 235 1.17 8.72 1.06
N VAL A 236 1.89 9.30 0.10
CA VAL A 236 2.36 8.58 -1.08
C VAL A 236 3.67 7.89 -0.71
N THR A 237 3.74 6.59 -0.94
CA THR A 237 4.87 5.72 -0.60
C THR A 237 5.29 4.91 -1.82
N ALA A 238 5.82 3.72 -1.64
CA ALA A 238 6.15 2.80 -2.72
C ALA A 238 5.35 1.49 -2.61
N ASP A 239 5.31 0.71 -3.71
CA ASP A 239 4.74 -0.62 -3.67
C ASP A 239 5.58 -1.55 -2.76
N PRO A 240 4.95 -2.30 -1.85
CA PRO A 240 5.67 -3.20 -0.93
C PRO A 240 6.59 -4.21 -1.63
N VAL A 241 6.30 -4.59 -2.86
CA VAL A 241 7.12 -5.57 -3.61
C VAL A 241 8.56 -5.12 -3.80
N PHE A 242 8.86 -3.82 -3.76
CA PHE A 242 10.24 -3.33 -3.81
C PHE A 242 11.11 -3.75 -2.62
N THR A 243 10.49 -4.29 -1.57
CA THR A 243 11.20 -4.81 -0.40
C THR A 243 11.30 -6.34 -0.39
N MET A 244 10.88 -7.01 -1.48
CA MET A 244 11.09 -8.44 -1.63
C MET A 244 12.58 -8.77 -1.71
N ASP A 245 12.94 -9.90 -1.11
CA ASP A 245 14.28 -10.44 -1.28
C ASP A 245 14.55 -10.73 -2.76
N ILE A 246 15.68 -10.26 -3.27
CA ILE A 246 16.10 -10.50 -4.66
C ILE A 246 16.42 -11.99 -4.79
N ILE A 247 15.73 -12.67 -5.71
CA ILE A 247 16.09 -14.04 -6.07
C ILE A 247 17.42 -13.98 -6.86
N PRO A 248 18.49 -14.65 -6.41
CA PRO A 248 19.75 -14.64 -7.14
C PRO A 248 19.56 -15.14 -8.58
N TYR A 249 20.20 -14.48 -9.53
CA TYR A 249 20.06 -14.72 -10.98
C TYR A 249 20.30 -16.19 -11.40
N TYR A 250 21.15 -16.94 -10.68
CA TYR A 250 21.40 -18.35 -10.96
C TYR A 250 20.16 -19.24 -10.71
N ARG A 251 19.27 -18.88 -9.79
CA ARG A 251 18.01 -19.62 -9.54
C ARG A 251 16.95 -19.36 -10.61
N SER A 252 17.00 -18.24 -11.31
CA SER A 252 16.05 -17.94 -12.39
C SER A 252 16.32 -18.71 -13.68
N LYS A 253 17.49 -19.38 -13.79
CA LYS A 253 17.83 -20.24 -14.92
C LYS A 253 17.39 -21.69 -14.77
N GLU A 254 16.94 -22.10 -13.57
CA GLU A 254 16.47 -23.45 -13.24
C GLU A 254 14.94 -23.58 -13.27
N LEU A 255 14.23 -22.48 -13.54
CA LEU A 255 12.78 -22.40 -13.74
C LEU A 255 12.44 -22.24 -15.22
#